data_8faa97583ca8f2ff7e2f803ca9c98f68
#
_entry.id   8faa97583ca8f2ff7e2f803ca9c98f68
#
_cell.length_a   1.000
_cell.length_b   1.000
_cell.length_c   1.000
_cell.angle_alpha   90.00
_cell.angle_beta   90.00
_cell.angle_gamma   90.00
#
_symmetry.space_group_name_H-M   'P 1'
#
loop_
_entity.id
_entity.type
_entity.pdbx_description
1 polymer ?
#
loop_
_entity_poly.entity_id
_entity_poly.type
_entity_poly.pdbx_seq_one_letter_code
_entity_poly.pdbx_strand_id
1 'polypeptide(L)'
;MPATEYQGSSSSFSSFGRSLLSRSRDSPAHPAAMLPSAGDADVEAFQRQVAATLAELGDGEGFLSVAWIRRLLEAFLRCQEEFAVVVAQARHRAGPQTAEKLVGDYHERAVKALDVCNAARDGVDQVRRWGRLAGIAASVLLAQGEIHEGQLRRARKALSDLSALLVDDATAAGSGGGVASFLASHRNRSFGRGARASPSRSSSSSSSHFRSLSWSVSRTWSAARQLQTIGSGLAAPRAHEAGLAAPVYAMGCLLHLASWTLVAAVPCPDRGAALQAHHIPAAPPRGAFPWAPPLLALQDRLTEEGKRKDRRNSCGLLKEIHSLEKCAQRLAEAIDAAAIPLDAEKEAEVREAAAELAAVCATMKNGLEPLERQVREVFHRIVRSRMECFDSTMPSAV
;
A
#
# COMPACT_ATOMS: atom_id res chain seq x y z
N MET A 1 -64.45 -21.00 -3.27
CA MET A 1 -65.08 -22.33 -3.21
C MET A 1 -64.64 -23.18 -4.34
N PRO A 2 -64.35 -24.51 -4.19
CA PRO A 2 -63.84 -25.22 -3.00
C PRO A 2 -62.46 -25.77 -3.25
N ALA A 3 -61.57 -25.90 -2.34
CA ALA A 3 -61.25 -27.00 -1.43
C ALA A 3 -61.20 -28.43 -2.04
N THR A 4 -60.03 -29.07 -1.96
CA THR A 4 -59.94 -30.48 -1.54
C THR A 4 -58.53 -30.79 -1.05
N GLU A 5 -58.48 -31.15 0.21
CA GLU A 5 -57.41 -31.87 0.90
C GLU A 5 -57.29 -33.31 0.35
N TYR A 6 -56.12 -33.93 0.44
CA TYR A 6 -56.02 -35.35 0.77
C TYR A 6 -54.77 -35.66 1.57
N GLN A 7 -55.03 -36.18 2.74
CA GLN A 7 -54.15 -36.84 3.71
C GLN A 7 -53.82 -38.27 3.30
N GLY A 8 -52.79 -38.81 3.93
CA GLY A 8 -52.62 -40.24 4.22
C GLY A 8 -51.28 -40.75 3.76
N SER A 9 -50.50 -41.48 4.43
CA SER A 9 -50.43 -42.14 5.73
C SER A 9 -49.18 -43.01 5.75
N SER A 10 -48.55 -43.04 6.89
CA SER A 10 -47.55 -43.93 7.43
C SER A 10 -47.58 -45.38 6.96
N SER A 11 -46.41 -46.02 6.88
CA SER A 11 -46.23 -47.35 7.50
C SER A 11 -44.74 -47.73 7.65
N SER A 12 -44.36 -47.93 8.86
CA SER A 12 -43.23 -48.69 9.38
C SER A 12 -43.31 -50.15 8.98
N PHE A 13 -42.16 -50.80 8.73
CA PHE A 13 -41.98 -52.19 9.15
C PHE A 13 -40.49 -52.51 9.43
N SER A 14 -40.22 -52.87 10.65
CA SER A 14 -39.06 -53.56 11.19
C SER A 14 -38.97 -55.00 10.70
N SER A 15 -37.78 -55.49 10.49
CA SER A 15 -37.52 -56.93 10.74
C SER A 15 -36.03 -57.24 10.95
N PHE A 16 -35.76 -57.66 12.09
CA PHE A 16 -34.78 -58.57 12.70
C PHE A 16 -33.97 -59.48 11.74
N GLY A 17 -32.66 -59.57 12.05
CA GLY A 17 -31.77 -60.63 11.61
C GLY A 17 -30.52 -60.68 12.48
N ARG A 18 -30.58 -61.47 13.54
CA ARG A 18 -29.41 -61.86 14.38
C ARG A 18 -28.53 -62.83 13.57
N SER A 19 -27.21 -62.62 13.60
CA SER A 19 -26.28 -63.76 13.55
C SER A 19 -24.96 -63.44 14.22
N LEU A 20 -24.53 -64.35 14.97
CA LEU A 20 -23.58 -64.58 15.99
C LEU A 20 -22.10 -64.45 15.60
N LEU A 21 -21.33 -63.83 16.50
CA LEU A 21 -20.02 -64.21 17.01
C LEU A 21 -18.92 -64.68 16.01
N SER A 22 -17.94 -63.81 15.83
CA SER A 22 -16.55 -64.22 15.80
C SER A 22 -15.68 -63.22 16.54
N ARG A 23 -15.10 -63.70 17.62
CA ARG A 23 -14.21 -63.02 18.55
C ARG A 23 -12.81 -63.08 17.94
N SER A 24 -12.37 -62.01 17.27
CA SER A 24 -10.95 -61.78 16.99
C SER A 24 -10.47 -60.64 17.88
N ARG A 25 -9.49 -60.92 18.71
CA ARG A 25 -8.68 -59.95 19.43
C ARG A 25 -7.85 -59.23 18.38
N ASP A 26 -8.21 -58.02 18.06
CA ASP A 26 -7.32 -57.06 17.43
C ASP A 26 -7.01 -55.93 18.41
N SER A 27 -5.74 -55.82 18.73
CA SER A 27 -5.11 -54.74 19.43
C SER A 27 -5.51 -53.38 18.79
N PRO A 28 -5.67 -52.30 19.59
CA PRO A 28 -5.86 -50.99 18.98
C PRO A 28 -4.59 -50.65 18.22
N ALA A 29 -4.69 -50.65 16.91
CA ALA A 29 -3.70 -50.04 16.07
C ALA A 29 -3.70 -48.53 16.44
N HIS A 30 -2.65 -48.08 17.09
CA HIS A 30 -2.32 -46.66 17.14
C HIS A 30 -2.34 -46.17 15.69
N PRO A 31 -3.04 -45.04 15.38
CA PRO A 31 -2.80 -44.38 14.11
C PRO A 31 -1.32 -44.03 14.10
N ALA A 32 -0.55 -44.69 13.27
CA ALA A 32 0.81 -44.32 12.97
C ALA A 32 0.71 -42.84 12.55
N ALA A 33 1.24 -41.94 13.35
CA ALA A 33 1.43 -40.56 12.96
C ALA A 33 2.27 -40.61 11.69
N MET A 34 1.64 -40.41 10.54
CA MET A 34 2.35 -40.28 9.27
C MET A 34 3.33 -39.13 9.46
N LEU A 35 4.61 -39.46 9.47
CA LEU A 35 5.67 -38.45 9.45
C LEU A 35 5.38 -37.54 8.24
N PRO A 36 5.33 -36.21 8.40
CA PRO A 36 5.09 -35.30 7.30
C PRO A 36 6.12 -35.60 6.20
N SER A 37 5.66 -35.63 4.96
CA SER A 37 6.58 -35.82 3.83
C SER A 37 7.60 -34.69 3.83
N ALA A 38 8.80 -34.93 3.32
CA ALA A 38 9.83 -33.89 3.23
C ALA A 38 9.30 -32.61 2.52
N GLY A 39 8.31 -32.75 1.63
CA GLY A 39 7.65 -31.64 0.95
C GLY A 39 6.71 -30.83 1.82
N ASP A 40 6.06 -31.50 2.76
CA ASP A 40 5.19 -30.81 3.72
C ASP A 40 6.02 -30.01 4.72
N ALA A 41 7.20 -30.53 5.09
CA ALA A 41 8.14 -29.84 5.98
C ALA A 41 8.67 -28.53 5.35
N ASP A 42 8.98 -28.53 4.05
CA ASP A 42 9.44 -27.31 3.34
C ASP A 42 8.33 -26.27 3.23
N VAL A 43 7.09 -26.69 2.95
CA VAL A 43 5.92 -25.81 2.90
C VAL A 43 5.63 -25.23 4.28
N GLU A 44 5.70 -26.03 5.35
CA GLU A 44 5.52 -25.55 6.71
C GLU A 44 6.63 -24.59 7.15
N ALA A 45 7.88 -24.87 6.77
CA ALA A 45 9.01 -23.98 7.04
C ALA A 45 8.81 -22.62 6.36
N PHE A 46 8.42 -22.60 5.10
CA PHE A 46 8.07 -21.37 4.38
C PHE A 46 6.95 -20.59 5.06
N GLN A 47 5.86 -21.23 5.45
CA GLN A 47 4.75 -20.57 6.14
C GLN A 47 5.16 -19.97 7.50
N ARG A 48 6.02 -20.67 8.25
CA ARG A 48 6.57 -20.14 9.51
C ARG A 48 7.48 -18.94 9.26
N GLN A 49 8.30 -18.99 8.22
CA GLN A 49 9.15 -17.86 7.83
C GLN A 49 8.33 -16.63 7.46
N VAL A 50 7.28 -16.79 6.66
CA VAL A 50 6.35 -15.69 6.33
C VAL A 50 5.71 -15.12 7.61
N ALA A 51 5.31 -15.99 8.55
CA ALA A 51 4.73 -15.56 9.82
C ALA A 51 5.72 -14.74 10.67
N ALA A 52 6.95 -15.21 10.81
CA ALA A 52 8.01 -14.49 11.54
C ALA A 52 8.30 -13.12 10.90
N THR A 53 8.44 -13.08 9.59
CA THR A 53 8.69 -11.85 8.83
C THR A 53 7.58 -10.81 9.00
N LEU A 54 6.31 -11.25 8.99
CA LEU A 54 5.16 -10.35 9.19
C LEU A 54 5.06 -9.87 10.65
N ALA A 55 5.40 -10.73 11.63
CA ALA A 55 5.45 -10.36 13.04
C ALA A 55 6.52 -9.29 13.29
N GLU A 56 7.74 -9.47 12.76
CA GLU A 56 8.81 -8.47 12.83
C GLU A 56 8.40 -7.11 12.26
N LEU A 57 7.63 -7.10 11.17
CA LEU A 57 7.07 -5.87 10.60
C LEU A 57 6.01 -5.23 11.49
N GLY A 58 5.22 -6.06 12.19
CA GLY A 58 4.18 -5.60 13.12
C GLY A 58 4.77 -4.96 14.37
N ASP A 59 5.80 -5.55 14.95
CA ASP A 59 6.46 -5.08 16.17
C ASP A 59 7.41 -3.91 15.93
N GLY A 60 7.80 -3.68 14.66
CA GLY A 60 8.76 -2.66 14.28
C GLY A 60 8.23 -1.23 14.51
N GLU A 61 9.11 -0.37 15.04
CA GLU A 61 8.84 1.06 15.15
C GLU A 61 8.72 1.73 13.77
N GLY A 62 8.08 2.90 13.76
CA GLY A 62 8.02 3.73 12.56
C GLY A 62 7.04 3.25 11.50
N PHE A 63 5.95 2.56 11.88
CA PHE A 63 4.90 2.14 10.93
C PHE A 63 4.54 3.24 9.95
N LEU A 64 4.51 2.92 8.66
CA LEU A 64 4.31 3.87 7.55
C LEU A 64 5.37 4.99 7.43
N SER A 65 6.57 4.83 8.01
CA SER A 65 7.72 5.63 7.59
C SER A 65 8.34 5.08 6.30
N VAL A 66 9.12 5.90 5.61
CA VAL A 66 9.90 5.43 4.43
C VAL A 66 10.76 4.22 4.78
N ALA A 67 11.39 4.20 5.96
CA ALA A 67 12.19 3.09 6.44
C ALA A 67 11.36 1.82 6.66
N TRP A 68 10.15 1.96 7.18
CA TRP A 68 9.25 0.83 7.39
C TRP A 68 8.73 0.26 6.06
N ILE A 69 8.35 1.11 5.09
CA ILE A 69 7.95 0.65 3.75
C ILE A 69 9.09 -0.13 3.08
N ARG A 70 10.32 0.34 3.23
CA ARG A 70 11.49 -0.37 2.70
C ARG A 70 11.65 -1.76 3.33
N ARG A 71 11.48 -1.89 4.64
CA ARG A 71 11.49 -3.20 5.32
C ARG A 71 10.39 -4.14 4.80
N LEU A 72 9.18 -3.61 4.55
CA LEU A 72 8.09 -4.39 3.97
C LEU A 72 8.46 -4.93 2.58
N LEU A 73 9.03 -4.08 1.72
CA LEU A 73 9.44 -4.51 0.37
C LEU A 73 10.61 -5.50 0.40
N GLU A 74 11.56 -5.33 1.30
CA GLU A 74 12.65 -6.28 1.52
C GLU A 74 12.13 -7.62 2.02
N ALA A 75 11.19 -7.61 2.95
CA ALA A 75 10.49 -8.79 3.43
C ALA A 75 9.77 -9.53 2.29
N PHE A 76 9.06 -8.79 1.45
CA PHE A 76 8.40 -9.35 0.27
C PHE A 76 9.40 -10.02 -0.70
N LEU A 77 10.50 -9.34 -1.01
CA LEU A 77 11.55 -9.88 -1.90
C LEU A 77 12.17 -11.17 -1.35
N ARG A 78 12.46 -11.21 -0.04
CA ARG A 78 13.00 -12.39 0.65
C ARG A 78 12.01 -13.56 0.60
N CYS A 79 10.75 -13.34 0.93
CA CYS A 79 9.72 -14.36 0.82
C CYS A 79 9.55 -14.86 -0.63
N GLN A 80 9.73 -13.99 -1.63
CA GLN A 80 9.66 -14.38 -3.03
C GLN A 80 10.83 -15.28 -3.47
N GLU A 81 12.02 -15.08 -2.92
CA GLU A 81 13.19 -15.95 -3.15
C GLU A 81 12.96 -17.35 -2.57
N GLU A 82 12.50 -17.43 -1.33
CA GLU A 82 12.17 -18.69 -0.67
C GLU A 82 11.01 -19.40 -1.37
N PHE A 83 10.00 -18.65 -1.81
CA PHE A 83 8.88 -19.20 -2.59
C PHE A 83 9.35 -19.87 -3.89
N ALA A 84 10.32 -19.28 -4.60
CA ALA A 84 10.87 -19.88 -5.82
C ALA A 84 11.51 -21.25 -5.55
N VAL A 85 12.18 -21.42 -4.41
CA VAL A 85 12.76 -22.70 -3.98
C VAL A 85 11.65 -23.72 -3.71
N VAL A 86 10.61 -23.34 -2.95
CA VAL A 86 9.47 -24.23 -2.65
C VAL A 86 8.75 -24.66 -3.92
N VAL A 87 8.56 -23.75 -4.87
CA VAL A 87 7.96 -24.06 -6.18
C VAL A 87 8.80 -25.04 -6.97
N ALA A 88 10.12 -24.85 -7.04
CA ALA A 88 11.04 -25.75 -7.74
C ALA A 88 10.95 -27.17 -7.16
N GLN A 89 10.97 -27.31 -5.84
CA GLN A 89 10.85 -28.60 -5.17
C GLN A 89 9.47 -29.26 -5.38
N ALA A 90 8.39 -28.47 -5.34
CA ALA A 90 7.03 -28.96 -5.54
C ALA A 90 6.79 -29.46 -6.98
N ARG A 91 7.39 -28.81 -8.00
CA ARG A 91 7.32 -29.25 -9.41
C ARG A 91 7.88 -30.66 -9.59
N HIS A 92 8.94 -30.99 -8.88
CA HIS A 92 9.53 -32.34 -8.93
C HIS A 92 8.62 -33.43 -8.31
N ARG A 93 7.73 -33.06 -7.38
CA ARG A 93 6.93 -34.02 -6.60
C ARG A 93 5.48 -34.15 -7.09
N ALA A 94 4.81 -33.06 -7.42
CA ALA A 94 3.36 -33.05 -7.71
C ALA A 94 3.00 -33.15 -9.20
N GLY A 95 3.99 -33.21 -10.06
CA GLY A 95 3.80 -33.18 -11.52
C GLY A 95 3.66 -31.72 -12.05
N PRO A 96 4.11 -31.49 -13.29
CA PRO A 96 4.26 -30.14 -13.85
C PRO A 96 2.93 -29.38 -13.98
N GLN A 97 1.85 -30.04 -14.44
CA GLN A 97 0.60 -29.36 -14.83
C GLN A 97 -0.12 -28.64 -13.66
N THR A 98 -0.21 -29.28 -12.49
CA THR A 98 -0.91 -28.68 -11.33
C THR A 98 -0.10 -27.51 -10.75
N ALA A 99 1.22 -27.68 -10.66
CA ALA A 99 2.12 -26.64 -10.19
C ALA A 99 2.12 -25.43 -11.13
N GLU A 100 2.14 -25.66 -12.45
CA GLU A 100 2.12 -24.60 -13.48
C GLU A 100 0.88 -23.72 -13.39
N LYS A 101 -0.30 -24.31 -13.22
CA LYS A 101 -1.54 -23.54 -13.08
C LYS A 101 -1.52 -22.62 -11.85
N LEU A 102 -1.19 -23.16 -10.66
CA LEU A 102 -1.17 -22.39 -9.42
C LEU A 102 -0.12 -21.26 -9.47
N VAL A 103 1.06 -21.54 -9.97
CA VAL A 103 2.14 -20.57 -10.11
C VAL A 103 1.82 -19.57 -11.21
N GLY A 104 1.20 -19.99 -12.30
CA GLY A 104 0.70 -19.14 -13.38
C GLY A 104 -0.29 -18.10 -12.86
N ASP A 105 -1.29 -18.53 -12.08
CA ASP A 105 -2.27 -17.63 -11.44
C ASP A 105 -1.60 -16.59 -10.52
N TYR A 106 -0.55 -16.96 -9.80
CA TYR A 106 0.25 -16.02 -9.01
C TYR A 106 0.98 -15.00 -9.90
N HIS A 107 1.64 -15.46 -10.97
CA HIS A 107 2.36 -14.58 -11.88
C HIS A 107 1.44 -13.60 -12.62
N GLU A 108 0.22 -14.02 -12.99
CA GLU A 108 -0.76 -13.11 -13.57
C GLU A 108 -1.16 -11.98 -12.61
N ARG A 109 -1.31 -12.29 -11.31
CA ARG A 109 -1.52 -11.25 -10.28
C ARG A 109 -0.30 -10.37 -10.11
N ALA A 110 0.88 -10.95 -10.08
CA ALA A 110 2.13 -10.24 -9.91
C ALA A 110 2.37 -9.22 -11.03
N VAL A 111 2.04 -9.57 -12.28
CA VAL A 111 2.11 -8.63 -13.41
C VAL A 111 1.22 -7.39 -13.21
N LYS A 112 0.05 -7.56 -12.61
CA LYS A 112 -0.83 -6.44 -12.30
C LYS A 112 -0.22 -5.51 -11.24
N ALA A 113 0.63 -6.02 -10.35
CA ALA A 113 1.34 -5.21 -9.38
C ALA A 113 2.46 -4.34 -10.01
N LEU A 114 2.88 -4.61 -11.25
CA LEU A 114 3.85 -3.76 -11.96
C LEU A 114 3.32 -2.33 -12.15
N ASP A 115 2.02 -2.17 -12.43
CA ASP A 115 1.39 -0.86 -12.52
C ASP A 115 1.38 -0.14 -11.17
N VAL A 116 1.21 -0.88 -10.07
CA VAL A 116 1.32 -0.32 -8.71
C VAL A 116 2.75 0.17 -8.45
N CYS A 117 3.77 -0.60 -8.87
CA CYS A 117 5.17 -0.17 -8.76
C CYS A 117 5.44 1.11 -9.57
N ASN A 118 4.88 1.22 -10.78
CA ASN A 118 4.99 2.42 -11.60
C ASN A 118 4.30 3.62 -10.93
N ALA A 119 3.06 3.46 -10.46
CA ALA A 119 2.33 4.50 -9.76
C ALA A 119 3.05 4.92 -8.46
N ALA A 120 3.60 3.97 -7.71
CA ALA A 120 4.37 4.26 -6.50
C ALA A 120 5.64 5.06 -6.79
N ARG A 121 6.36 4.74 -7.88
CA ARG A 121 7.52 5.50 -8.33
C ARG A 121 7.15 6.94 -8.68
N ASP A 122 6.08 7.14 -9.44
CA ASP A 122 5.58 8.47 -9.78
C ASP A 122 5.17 9.25 -8.52
N GLY A 123 4.53 8.58 -7.55
CA GLY A 123 4.20 9.15 -6.25
C GLY A 123 5.44 9.57 -5.46
N VAL A 124 6.49 8.76 -5.46
CA VAL A 124 7.79 9.12 -4.83
C VAL A 124 8.39 10.36 -5.49
N ASP A 125 8.34 10.47 -6.82
CA ASP A 125 8.81 11.65 -7.54
C ASP A 125 8.01 12.91 -7.19
N GLN A 126 6.71 12.75 -6.97
CA GLN A 126 5.85 13.84 -6.50
C GLN A 126 6.24 14.31 -5.10
N VAL A 127 6.43 13.38 -4.17
CA VAL A 127 6.90 13.69 -2.81
C VAL A 127 8.27 14.39 -2.83
N ARG A 128 9.17 14.01 -3.73
CA ARG A 128 10.45 14.70 -3.94
C ARG A 128 10.27 16.16 -4.40
N ARG A 129 9.28 16.43 -5.25
CA ARG A 129 8.98 17.81 -5.69
C ARG A 129 8.49 18.65 -4.54
N TRP A 130 7.61 18.11 -3.70
CA TRP A 130 7.17 18.81 -2.48
C TRP A 130 8.36 19.11 -1.55
N GLY A 131 9.22 18.12 -1.31
CA GLY A 131 10.43 18.30 -0.51
C GLY A 131 11.39 19.36 -1.07
N ARG A 132 11.49 19.52 -2.41
CA ARG A 132 12.29 20.58 -3.01
C ARG A 132 11.69 21.97 -2.76
N LEU A 133 10.39 22.15 -2.93
CA LEU A 133 9.72 23.44 -2.67
C LEU A 133 9.81 23.83 -1.20
N ALA A 134 9.54 22.89 -0.30
CA ALA A 134 9.69 23.07 1.13
C ALA A 134 11.15 23.42 1.52
N GLY A 135 12.11 22.73 0.90
CA GLY A 135 13.54 23.00 1.10
C GLY A 135 13.98 24.40 0.63
N ILE A 136 13.39 24.91 -0.48
CA ILE A 136 13.62 26.29 -0.93
C ILE A 136 13.09 27.28 0.12
N ALA A 137 11.87 27.08 0.62
CA ALA A 137 11.31 27.95 1.65
C ALA A 137 12.18 27.99 2.92
N ALA A 138 12.59 26.82 3.41
CA ALA A 138 13.41 26.71 4.60
C ALA A 138 14.83 27.32 4.40
N SER A 139 15.49 27.00 3.28
CA SER A 139 16.87 27.44 3.04
C SER A 139 17.01 28.96 2.91
N VAL A 140 16.01 29.63 2.35
CA VAL A 140 16.00 31.09 2.21
C VAL A 140 15.93 31.77 3.57
N LEU A 141 15.21 31.21 4.55
CA LEU A 141 15.04 31.77 5.88
C LEU A 141 16.17 31.38 6.85
N LEU A 142 16.90 30.32 6.56
CA LEU A 142 18.07 29.89 7.33
C LEU A 142 19.37 30.51 6.84
N ALA A 143 19.33 31.36 5.81
CA ALA A 143 20.50 32.10 5.36
C ALA A 143 21.04 33.02 6.46
N GLN A 144 22.34 33.28 6.46
CA GLN A 144 22.98 34.15 7.46
C GLN A 144 22.52 35.61 7.34
N GLY A 145 22.50 36.32 8.47
CA GLY A 145 22.06 37.70 8.57
C GLY A 145 20.59 37.83 8.97
N GLU A 146 20.09 39.06 9.13
CA GLU A 146 18.68 39.31 9.45
C GLU A 146 17.73 38.90 8.34
N ILE A 147 16.52 38.49 8.71
CA ILE A 147 15.51 38.11 7.73
C ILE A 147 14.88 39.37 7.11
N HIS A 148 15.10 39.55 5.82
CA HIS A 148 14.57 40.67 5.06
C HIS A 148 13.23 40.30 4.36
N GLU A 149 12.44 41.34 4.05
CA GLU A 149 11.16 41.17 3.33
C GLU A 149 11.26 40.32 2.07
N GLY A 150 12.35 40.43 1.32
CA GLY A 150 12.58 39.64 0.12
C GLY A 150 12.70 38.12 0.37
N GLN A 151 13.27 37.75 1.52
CA GLN A 151 13.36 36.32 1.93
C GLN A 151 11.99 35.76 2.35
N LEU A 152 11.23 36.53 3.16
CA LEU A 152 9.86 36.18 3.55
C LEU A 152 8.96 36.01 2.31
N ARG A 153 9.05 36.95 1.36
CA ARG A 153 8.26 36.88 0.10
C ARG A 153 8.62 35.65 -0.73
N ARG A 154 9.90 35.29 -0.81
CA ARG A 154 10.38 34.10 -1.50
C ARG A 154 9.91 32.81 -0.82
N ALA A 155 10.05 32.73 0.50
CA ALA A 155 9.59 31.59 1.28
C ALA A 155 8.07 31.41 1.17
N ARG A 156 7.31 32.50 1.30
CA ARG A 156 5.84 32.50 1.13
C ARG A 156 5.44 32.00 -0.27
N LYS A 157 6.16 32.45 -1.32
CA LYS A 157 5.90 31.97 -2.69
C LYS A 157 6.15 30.45 -2.79
N ALA A 158 7.27 29.94 -2.28
CA ALA A 158 7.58 28.51 -2.36
C ALA A 158 6.55 27.65 -1.58
N LEU A 159 6.08 28.12 -0.41
CA LEU A 159 5.03 27.47 0.35
C LEU A 159 3.67 27.53 -0.37
N SER A 160 3.35 28.64 -1.04
CA SER A 160 2.14 28.75 -1.86
C SER A 160 2.18 27.80 -3.06
N ASP A 161 3.32 27.65 -3.73
CA ASP A 161 3.50 26.73 -4.83
C ASP A 161 3.40 25.27 -4.34
N LEU A 162 3.95 24.95 -3.16
CA LEU A 162 3.79 23.64 -2.51
C LEU A 162 2.32 23.35 -2.20
N SER A 163 1.60 24.33 -1.62
CA SER A 163 0.18 24.18 -1.31
C SER A 163 -0.66 23.91 -2.54
N ALA A 164 -0.37 24.59 -3.66
CA ALA A 164 -1.07 24.36 -4.92
C ALA A 164 -0.89 22.92 -5.40
N LEU A 165 0.33 22.38 -5.33
CA LEU A 165 0.60 20.98 -5.71
C LEU A 165 -0.12 19.98 -4.79
N LEU A 166 -0.12 20.22 -3.48
CA LEU A 166 -0.82 19.36 -2.52
C LEU A 166 -2.35 19.36 -2.77
N VAL A 167 -2.93 20.50 -3.17
CA VAL A 167 -4.37 20.57 -3.54
C VAL A 167 -4.65 19.78 -4.82
N ASP A 168 -3.83 19.97 -5.85
CA ASP A 168 -4.02 19.29 -7.15
C ASP A 168 -3.91 17.77 -6.97
N ASP A 169 -2.94 17.31 -6.16
CA ASP A 169 -2.74 15.89 -5.89
C ASP A 169 -3.83 15.29 -4.99
N ALA A 170 -4.34 16.03 -4.00
CA ALA A 170 -5.47 15.61 -3.18
C ALA A 170 -6.74 15.42 -4.00
N THR A 171 -6.99 16.30 -4.99
CA THR A 171 -8.13 16.18 -5.89
C THR A 171 -7.98 15.00 -6.85
N ALA A 172 -6.79 14.76 -7.38
CA ALA A 172 -6.49 13.61 -8.23
C ALA A 172 -6.59 12.28 -7.48
N ALA A 173 -6.26 12.28 -6.18
CA ALA A 173 -6.41 11.11 -5.31
C ALA A 173 -7.84 10.81 -4.86
N GLY A 174 -8.83 11.62 -5.25
CA GLY A 174 -10.23 11.47 -4.82
C GLY A 174 -10.45 11.80 -3.33
N SER A 175 -9.48 12.47 -2.69
CA SER A 175 -9.55 12.87 -1.30
C SER A 175 -10.14 14.27 -1.21
N GLY A 176 -11.40 14.40 -0.77
CA GLY A 176 -12.09 15.68 -0.63
C GLY A 176 -11.38 16.62 0.35
N GLY A 177 -10.89 17.71 -0.19
CA GLY A 177 -10.23 18.86 0.34
C GLY A 177 -10.38 19.27 1.79
N GLY A 178 -9.47 18.85 2.67
CA GLY A 178 -9.42 19.36 4.05
C GLY A 178 -8.18 20.22 4.35
N VAL A 179 -6.98 19.73 4.16
CA VAL A 179 -5.74 20.49 4.47
C VAL A 179 -5.36 21.42 3.31
N ALA A 180 -5.63 20.98 2.08
CA ALA A 180 -5.47 21.76 0.89
C ALA A 180 -6.31 23.07 0.90
N SER A 181 -7.50 23.02 1.52
CA SER A 181 -8.36 24.20 1.66
C SER A 181 -7.79 25.24 2.64
N PHE A 182 -7.05 24.82 3.68
CA PHE A 182 -6.49 25.75 4.65
C PHE A 182 -5.36 26.58 4.05
N LEU A 183 -4.43 25.97 3.34
CA LEU A 183 -3.33 26.65 2.65
C LEU A 183 -3.83 27.47 1.43
N ALA A 184 -4.93 27.04 0.78
CA ALA A 184 -5.59 27.82 -0.27
C ALA A 184 -6.34 29.05 0.26
N SER A 185 -6.79 29.03 1.51
CA SER A 185 -7.47 30.18 2.14
C SER A 185 -6.52 31.38 2.35
N HIS A 186 -5.23 31.11 2.56
CA HIS A 186 -4.21 32.17 2.64
C HIS A 186 -3.94 32.86 1.28
N ARG A 187 -4.18 32.18 0.18
CA ARG A 187 -4.01 32.73 -1.19
C ARG A 187 -5.02 33.85 -1.50
N ASN A 188 -6.21 33.84 -0.89
CA ASN A 188 -7.30 34.77 -1.21
C ASN A 188 -7.29 36.07 -0.39
N ARG A 189 -6.44 36.21 0.62
CA ARG A 189 -6.42 37.41 1.49
C ARG A 189 -5.54 38.54 1.00
N SER A 190 -4.65 38.34 0.02
CA SER A 190 -3.64 39.33 -0.39
C SER A 190 -4.01 40.20 -1.58
N PHE A 191 -5.15 40.00 -2.25
CA PHE A 191 -5.56 40.82 -3.40
C PHE A 191 -7.04 41.23 -3.32
N GLY A 192 -7.34 42.15 -2.43
CA GLY A 192 -8.68 42.70 -2.29
C GLY A 192 -8.68 44.17 -1.90
N ARG A 193 -8.15 45.08 -2.73
CA ARG A 193 -8.55 46.47 -2.73
C ARG A 193 -8.46 47.09 -4.13
N GLY A 194 -9.61 47.34 -4.70
CA GLY A 194 -9.80 48.37 -5.72
C GLY A 194 -9.98 47.85 -7.14
N ALA A 195 -11.21 47.71 -7.60
CA ALA A 195 -11.78 48.51 -8.68
C ALA A 195 -13.06 47.84 -9.22
N ARG A 196 -14.11 48.63 -9.27
CA ARG A 196 -15.34 48.37 -10.03
C ARG A 196 -14.98 48.34 -11.52
N ALA A 197 -15.47 47.36 -12.26
CA ALA A 197 -16.02 47.53 -13.62
C ALA A 197 -16.43 46.20 -14.25
N SER A 198 -17.64 46.11 -14.72
CA SER A 198 -18.26 45.52 -15.87
C SER A 198 -17.87 44.15 -16.45
N PRO A 199 -18.85 43.36 -16.91
CA PRO A 199 -18.63 42.00 -17.42
C PRO A 199 -18.27 42.06 -18.90
N SER A 200 -17.11 41.64 -19.26
CA SER A 200 -16.80 41.26 -20.63
C SER A 200 -16.26 39.84 -20.65
N ARG A 201 -16.94 38.99 -21.38
CA ARG A 201 -16.50 37.67 -21.79
C ARG A 201 -15.15 37.78 -22.47
N SER A 202 -14.16 37.22 -21.91
CA SER A 202 -12.98 36.75 -22.63
C SER A 202 -12.37 35.59 -21.88
N SER A 203 -12.39 34.46 -22.53
CA SER A 203 -11.61 33.29 -22.26
C SER A 203 -10.14 33.66 -22.11
N SER A 204 -9.63 33.68 -20.90
CA SER A 204 -8.19 33.70 -20.65
C SER A 204 -7.80 32.44 -19.88
N SER A 205 -7.44 31.46 -20.63
CA SER A 205 -6.61 30.32 -20.29
C SER A 205 -5.22 30.82 -19.87
N SER A 206 -5.04 31.18 -18.60
CA SER A 206 -3.72 31.53 -18.08
C SER A 206 -3.53 31.13 -16.63
N SER A 207 -3.56 29.82 -16.38
CA SER A 207 -2.98 29.24 -15.19
C SER A 207 -2.66 27.75 -15.31
N SER A 208 -2.42 27.25 -16.53
CA SER A 208 -2.07 25.83 -16.72
C SER A 208 -0.59 25.60 -17.00
N HIS A 209 0.32 26.32 -16.35
CA HIS A 209 1.76 26.03 -16.49
C HIS A 209 2.33 25.09 -15.43
N PHE A 210 1.56 24.70 -14.42
CA PHE A 210 1.85 23.49 -13.67
C PHE A 210 1.17 22.31 -14.35
N ARG A 211 1.73 21.89 -15.49
CA ARG A 211 1.29 20.67 -16.15
C ARG A 211 1.36 19.56 -15.12
N SER A 212 0.20 18.98 -14.82
CA SER A 212 0.06 17.72 -14.13
C SER A 212 1.20 16.79 -14.56
N LEU A 213 1.86 16.19 -13.60
CA LEU A 213 2.80 15.11 -13.83
C LEU A 213 2.20 14.12 -14.80
N SER A 214 2.93 13.80 -15.86
CA SER A 214 2.61 12.66 -16.67
C SER A 214 2.86 11.43 -15.81
N TRP A 215 1.80 10.80 -15.31
CA TRP A 215 1.89 9.52 -14.67
C TRP A 215 2.37 8.48 -15.68
N SER A 216 3.26 7.57 -15.26
CA SER A 216 3.69 6.43 -16.08
C SER A 216 2.55 5.45 -16.35
N VAL A 217 1.52 5.50 -15.49
CA VAL A 217 0.30 4.74 -15.65
C VAL A 217 -0.72 5.49 -16.52
N SER A 218 -1.64 4.77 -17.13
CA SER A 218 -2.72 5.35 -17.95
C SER A 218 -3.56 6.35 -17.17
N ARG A 219 -4.11 7.37 -17.84
CA ARG A 219 -5.07 8.33 -17.24
C ARG A 219 -6.34 7.68 -16.69
N THR A 220 -6.69 6.50 -17.18
CA THR A 220 -7.84 5.71 -16.73
C THR A 220 -7.47 4.70 -15.65
N TRP A 221 -6.19 4.66 -15.25
CA TRP A 221 -5.72 3.79 -14.20
C TRP A 221 -6.30 4.22 -12.83
N SER A 222 -6.72 3.24 -12.05
CA SER A 222 -7.29 3.44 -10.73
C SER A 222 -6.64 2.48 -9.74
N ALA A 223 -6.08 3.04 -8.68
CA ALA A 223 -5.49 2.25 -7.60
C ALA A 223 -6.49 1.25 -7.00
N ALA A 224 -7.75 1.68 -6.82
CA ALA A 224 -8.81 0.81 -6.28
C ALA A 224 -9.08 -0.40 -7.20
N ARG A 225 -9.22 -0.19 -8.50
CA ARG A 225 -9.42 -1.27 -9.47
C ARG A 225 -8.21 -2.20 -9.52
N GLN A 226 -7.00 -1.63 -9.49
CA GLN A 226 -5.78 -2.43 -9.55
C GLN A 226 -5.65 -3.35 -8.33
N LEU A 227 -5.87 -2.84 -7.13
CA LEU A 227 -5.87 -3.63 -5.91
C LEU A 227 -6.98 -4.70 -5.93
N GLN A 228 -8.19 -4.34 -6.39
CA GLN A 228 -9.27 -5.31 -6.58
C GLN A 228 -8.85 -6.45 -7.52
N THR A 229 -8.18 -6.12 -8.61
CA THR A 229 -7.73 -7.10 -9.60
C THR A 229 -6.62 -8.02 -9.04
N ILE A 230 -5.69 -7.47 -8.24
CA ILE A 230 -4.65 -8.25 -7.55
C ILE A 230 -5.30 -9.17 -6.50
N GLY A 231 -6.29 -8.69 -5.76
CA GLY A 231 -7.00 -9.45 -4.72
C GLY A 231 -8.04 -10.43 -5.25
N SER A 232 -8.51 -10.26 -6.50
CA SER A 232 -9.56 -11.11 -7.06
C SER A 232 -9.09 -12.57 -7.18
N GLY A 233 -9.97 -13.51 -6.78
CA GLY A 233 -9.68 -14.94 -6.84
C GLY A 233 -8.63 -15.43 -5.83
N LEU A 234 -8.19 -14.59 -4.89
CA LEU A 234 -7.43 -15.07 -3.73
C LEU A 234 -8.39 -15.80 -2.79
N ALA A 235 -8.33 -17.13 -2.79
CA ALA A 235 -9.10 -17.98 -1.91
C ALA A 235 -8.16 -18.90 -1.11
N ALA A 236 -8.48 -19.07 0.17
CA ALA A 236 -7.72 -19.98 1.01
C ALA A 236 -7.88 -21.42 0.50
N PRO A 237 -6.80 -22.17 0.27
CA PRO A 237 -6.88 -23.56 -0.12
C PRO A 237 -7.52 -24.41 0.98
N ARG A 238 -8.23 -25.45 0.60
CA ARG A 238 -8.80 -26.42 1.54
C ARG A 238 -7.69 -27.25 2.18
N ALA A 239 -7.94 -27.78 3.38
CA ALA A 239 -6.94 -28.54 4.13
C ALA A 239 -6.29 -29.69 3.33
N HIS A 240 -7.06 -30.37 2.46
CA HIS A 240 -6.56 -31.45 1.60
C HIS A 240 -5.85 -30.97 0.31
N GLU A 241 -5.95 -29.69 -0.01
CA GLU A 241 -5.30 -29.06 -1.17
C GLU A 241 -4.06 -28.24 -0.75
N ALA A 242 -3.67 -28.32 0.53
CA ALA A 242 -2.74 -27.35 1.14
C ALA A 242 -1.35 -27.34 0.50
N GLY A 243 -0.79 -28.46 0.06
CA GLY A 243 0.51 -28.57 -0.61
C GLY A 243 1.07 -27.26 -1.18
N LEU A 244 1.32 -27.17 -2.48
CA LEU A 244 1.81 -25.95 -3.13
C LEU A 244 0.80 -24.78 -3.10
N ALA A 245 -0.50 -25.07 -2.97
CA ALA A 245 -1.53 -24.02 -2.94
C ALA A 245 -1.40 -23.08 -1.73
N ALA A 246 -0.92 -23.57 -0.59
CA ALA A 246 -0.74 -22.76 0.61
C ALA A 246 0.39 -21.70 0.46
N PRO A 247 1.61 -22.01 -0.02
CA PRO A 247 2.62 -21.01 -0.36
C PRO A 247 2.17 -20.01 -1.42
N VAL A 248 1.48 -20.46 -2.48
CA VAL A 248 0.95 -19.58 -3.53
C VAL A 248 -0.07 -18.59 -2.96
N TYR A 249 -0.95 -19.07 -2.08
CA TYR A 249 -1.92 -18.21 -1.39
C TYR A 249 -1.23 -17.20 -0.45
N ALA A 250 -0.25 -17.63 0.33
CA ALA A 250 0.53 -16.75 1.21
C ALA A 250 1.22 -15.63 0.41
N MET A 251 1.89 -15.99 -0.71
CA MET A 251 2.54 -15.01 -1.57
C MET A 251 1.54 -14.06 -2.25
N GLY A 252 0.37 -14.55 -2.64
CA GLY A 252 -0.70 -13.71 -3.16
C GLY A 252 -1.19 -12.68 -2.14
N CYS A 253 -1.37 -13.08 -0.89
CA CYS A 253 -1.75 -12.19 0.21
C CYS A 253 -0.65 -11.17 0.53
N LEU A 254 0.62 -11.57 0.53
CA LEU A 254 1.76 -10.68 0.72
C LEU A 254 1.89 -9.66 -0.40
N LEU A 255 1.75 -10.08 -1.65
CA LEU A 255 1.74 -9.19 -2.82
C LEU A 255 0.62 -8.16 -2.72
N HIS A 256 -0.56 -8.58 -2.31
CA HIS A 256 -1.70 -7.68 -2.12
C HIS A 256 -1.43 -6.67 -0.99
N LEU A 257 -0.92 -7.12 0.17
CA LEU A 257 -0.55 -6.25 1.29
C LEU A 257 0.50 -5.22 0.86
N ALA A 258 1.58 -5.65 0.19
CA ALA A 258 2.63 -4.75 -0.29
C ALA A 258 2.10 -3.73 -1.29
N SER A 259 1.27 -4.16 -2.24
CA SER A 259 0.63 -3.29 -3.23
C SER A 259 -0.30 -2.27 -2.58
N TRP A 260 -1.16 -2.71 -1.65
CA TRP A 260 -2.06 -1.83 -0.92
C TRP A 260 -1.30 -0.81 -0.07
N THR A 261 -0.25 -1.24 0.60
CA THR A 261 0.59 -0.36 1.41
C THR A 261 1.30 0.69 0.55
N LEU A 262 1.82 0.34 -0.61
CA LEU A 262 2.43 1.29 -1.54
C LEU A 262 1.41 2.35 -2.00
N VAL A 263 0.22 1.92 -2.42
CA VAL A 263 -0.87 2.83 -2.81
C VAL A 263 -1.28 3.74 -1.66
N ALA A 264 -1.35 3.22 -0.44
CA ALA A 264 -1.70 4.00 0.74
C ALA A 264 -0.63 5.03 1.11
N ALA A 265 0.64 4.64 0.99
CA ALA A 265 1.79 5.41 1.48
C ALA A 265 2.05 6.69 0.68
N VAL A 266 2.01 6.62 -0.66
CA VAL A 266 2.41 7.72 -1.55
C VAL A 266 1.22 8.25 -2.37
N PRO A 267 1.31 9.44 -2.95
CA PRO A 267 0.29 9.96 -3.86
C PRO A 267 0.06 9.00 -5.02
N CYS A 268 -1.20 8.64 -5.28
CA CYS A 268 -1.60 7.79 -6.39
C CYS A 268 -2.98 8.24 -6.90
N PRO A 269 -3.28 8.10 -8.21
CA PRO A 269 -4.63 8.33 -8.71
C PRO A 269 -5.65 7.41 -8.04
N ASP A 270 -6.79 7.98 -7.64
CA ASP A 270 -7.90 7.25 -7.00
C ASP A 270 -7.54 6.50 -5.70
N ARG A 271 -6.50 6.98 -4.98
CA ARG A 271 -6.06 6.42 -3.70
C ARG A 271 -7.16 6.43 -2.64
N GLY A 272 -7.95 7.50 -2.59
CA GLY A 272 -9.04 7.64 -1.62
C GLY A 272 -10.05 6.50 -1.72
N ALA A 273 -10.46 6.14 -2.93
CA ALA A 273 -11.33 5.00 -3.17
C ALA A 273 -10.66 3.66 -2.79
N ALA A 274 -9.35 3.53 -3.04
CA ALA A 274 -8.58 2.35 -2.66
C ALA A 274 -8.50 2.13 -1.14
N LEU A 275 -8.45 3.21 -0.35
CA LEU A 275 -8.45 3.15 1.11
C LEU A 275 -9.85 2.90 1.70
N GLN A 276 -10.90 3.39 1.05
CA GLN A 276 -12.28 3.23 1.50
C GLN A 276 -12.88 1.88 1.11
N ALA A 277 -12.52 1.39 -0.05
CA ALA A 277 -12.93 0.08 -0.50
C ALA A 277 -12.15 -0.96 0.32
N HIS A 278 -12.84 -1.71 1.17
CA HIS A 278 -12.27 -2.84 1.90
C HIS A 278 -11.92 -3.99 0.93
N HIS A 279 -10.93 -3.77 0.07
CA HIS A 279 -10.41 -4.77 -0.86
C HIS A 279 -9.42 -5.73 -0.17
N ILE A 280 -9.68 -6.03 1.08
CA ILE A 280 -8.96 -7.08 1.77
C ILE A 280 -9.42 -8.39 1.10
N PRO A 281 -8.50 -9.18 0.51
CA PRO A 281 -8.85 -10.53 0.10
C PRO A 281 -9.51 -11.22 1.28
N ALA A 282 -10.51 -12.06 1.02
CA ALA A 282 -11.25 -12.74 2.07
C ALA A 282 -10.25 -13.21 3.14
N ALA A 283 -10.44 -12.69 4.35
CA ALA A 283 -9.48 -12.90 5.43
C ALA A 283 -9.19 -14.40 5.56
N PRO A 284 -7.91 -14.82 5.62
CA PRO A 284 -7.60 -16.22 5.77
C PRO A 284 -8.29 -16.78 7.03
N PRO A 285 -8.82 -18.00 6.98
CA PRO A 285 -9.48 -18.60 8.12
C PRO A 285 -8.58 -18.55 9.35
N ARG A 286 -9.10 -18.08 10.49
CA ARG A 286 -8.34 -17.99 11.73
C ARG A 286 -7.83 -19.37 12.10
N GLY A 287 -6.53 -19.49 12.36
CA GLY A 287 -5.89 -20.75 12.77
C GLY A 287 -5.52 -21.69 11.61
N ALA A 288 -5.91 -21.40 10.36
CA ALA A 288 -5.53 -22.25 9.23
C ALA A 288 -4.07 -22.05 8.79
N PHE A 289 -3.52 -20.85 8.98
CA PHE A 289 -2.18 -20.49 8.55
C PHE A 289 -1.45 -19.70 9.64
N PRO A 290 -0.18 -20.00 9.94
CA PRO A 290 0.57 -19.31 11.01
C PRO A 290 0.83 -17.82 10.70
N TRP A 291 0.88 -17.44 9.43
CA TRP A 291 1.09 -16.06 8.97
C TRP A 291 -0.19 -15.22 8.93
N ALA A 292 -1.38 -15.82 9.05
CA ALA A 292 -2.64 -15.09 8.97
C ALA A 292 -2.84 -14.05 10.07
N PRO A 293 -2.59 -14.35 11.37
CA PRO A 293 -2.76 -13.37 12.43
C PRO A 293 -1.88 -12.12 12.25
N PRO A 294 -0.55 -12.20 12.01
CA PRO A 294 0.27 -11.02 11.81
C PRO A 294 -0.07 -10.25 10.52
N LEU A 295 -0.49 -10.94 9.44
CA LEU A 295 -0.96 -10.28 8.23
C LEU A 295 -2.20 -9.41 8.53
N LEU A 296 -3.20 -9.98 9.19
CA LEU A 296 -4.43 -9.28 9.53
C LEU A 296 -4.17 -8.10 10.46
N ALA A 297 -3.29 -8.25 11.44
CA ALA A 297 -2.90 -7.16 12.33
C ALA A 297 -2.28 -5.97 11.56
N LEU A 298 -1.44 -6.24 10.54
CA LEU A 298 -0.89 -5.19 9.68
C LEU A 298 -1.96 -4.53 8.82
N GLN A 299 -2.90 -5.29 8.28
CA GLN A 299 -4.02 -4.76 7.51
C GLN A 299 -4.94 -3.88 8.37
N ASP A 300 -5.25 -4.32 9.58
CA ASP A 300 -6.05 -3.54 10.54
C ASP A 300 -5.36 -2.23 10.89
N ARG A 301 -4.05 -2.26 11.18
CA ARG A 301 -3.24 -1.06 11.42
C ARG A 301 -3.27 -0.09 10.24
N LEU A 302 -3.11 -0.59 9.02
CA LEU A 302 -3.15 0.24 7.81
C LEU A 302 -4.52 0.90 7.63
N THR A 303 -5.59 0.13 7.88
CA THR A 303 -6.97 0.61 7.84
C THR A 303 -7.21 1.71 8.88
N GLU A 304 -6.76 1.51 10.11
CA GLU A 304 -6.91 2.48 11.20
C GLU A 304 -6.16 3.79 10.90
N GLU A 305 -4.92 3.71 10.39
CA GLU A 305 -4.18 4.92 9.98
C GLU A 305 -4.90 5.66 8.84
N GLY A 306 -5.52 4.96 7.90
CA GLY A 306 -6.32 5.57 6.83
C GLY A 306 -7.62 6.24 7.31
N LYS A 307 -8.18 5.78 8.44
CA LYS A 307 -9.40 6.35 9.04
C LYS A 307 -9.14 7.58 9.93
N ARG A 308 -7.91 7.82 10.36
CA ARG A 308 -7.57 8.96 11.23
C ARG A 308 -7.94 10.28 10.57
N LYS A 309 -8.56 11.20 11.35
CA LYS A 309 -9.03 12.50 10.83
C LYS A 309 -7.91 13.34 10.23
N ASP A 310 -6.72 13.31 10.85
CA ASP A 310 -5.52 14.01 10.41
C ASP A 310 -4.88 13.43 9.14
N ARG A 311 -5.27 12.22 8.76
CA ARG A 311 -4.75 11.48 7.60
C ARG A 311 -5.71 11.37 6.43
N ARG A 312 -7.01 11.56 6.65
CA ARG A 312 -8.04 11.39 5.59
C ARG A 312 -7.81 12.28 4.39
N ASN A 313 -7.30 13.49 4.61
CA ASN A 313 -7.11 14.51 3.58
C ASN A 313 -5.63 14.64 3.16
N SER A 314 -4.74 13.84 3.73
CA SER A 314 -3.34 13.81 3.34
C SER A 314 -3.16 13.15 1.97
N CYS A 315 -2.20 13.62 1.20
CA CYS A 315 -1.87 13.08 -0.12
C CYS A 315 -1.25 11.67 -0.06
N GLY A 316 -0.83 11.21 1.11
CA GLY A 316 -0.27 9.88 1.38
C GLY A 316 -0.20 9.60 2.87
N LEU A 317 -0.12 8.31 3.25
CA LEU A 317 -0.02 7.90 4.66
C LEU A 317 1.42 7.85 5.18
N LEU A 318 2.43 8.17 4.36
CA LEU A 318 3.81 8.27 4.86
C LEU A 318 3.90 9.28 6.00
N LYS A 319 4.61 8.90 7.07
CA LYS A 319 4.86 9.81 8.20
C LYS A 319 5.56 11.08 7.75
N GLU A 320 6.50 10.97 6.84
CA GLU A 320 7.27 12.06 6.30
C GLU A 320 6.41 13.06 5.52
N ILE A 321 5.38 12.60 4.80
CA ILE A 321 4.41 13.48 4.12
C ILE A 321 3.64 14.30 5.16
N HIS A 322 3.12 13.64 6.18
CA HIS A 322 2.39 14.32 7.25
C HIS A 322 3.26 15.34 8.02
N SER A 323 4.51 14.97 8.29
CA SER A 323 5.47 15.89 8.93
C SER A 323 5.77 17.09 8.03
N LEU A 324 5.92 16.87 6.71
CA LEU A 324 6.11 17.94 5.73
C LEU A 324 4.92 18.89 5.71
N GLU A 325 3.70 18.37 5.61
CA GLU A 325 2.46 19.17 5.62
C GLU A 325 2.36 20.01 6.88
N LYS A 326 2.59 19.42 8.05
CA LYS A 326 2.53 20.07 9.35
C LYS A 326 3.59 21.16 9.51
N CYS A 327 4.86 20.86 9.18
CA CYS A 327 5.95 21.84 9.31
C CYS A 327 5.81 22.98 8.28
N ALA A 328 5.36 22.68 7.05
CA ALA A 328 5.09 23.71 6.04
C ALA A 328 3.96 24.65 6.48
N GLN A 329 2.91 24.12 7.09
CA GLN A 329 1.81 24.91 7.65
C GLN A 329 2.31 25.82 8.81
N ARG A 330 3.06 25.25 9.77
CA ARG A 330 3.64 26.03 10.90
C ARG A 330 4.51 27.16 10.38
N LEU A 331 5.36 26.90 9.40
CA LEU A 331 6.21 27.93 8.82
C LEU A 331 5.40 29.00 8.09
N ALA A 332 4.34 28.64 7.37
CA ALA A 332 3.46 29.60 6.72
C ALA A 332 2.76 30.51 7.73
N GLU A 333 2.26 29.95 8.83
CA GLU A 333 1.62 30.68 9.93
C GLU A 333 2.62 31.66 10.59
N ALA A 334 3.86 31.22 10.86
CA ALA A 334 4.91 32.08 11.42
C ALA A 334 5.27 33.24 10.49
N ILE A 335 5.38 33.00 9.17
CA ILE A 335 5.64 34.03 8.16
C ILE A 335 4.47 35.02 8.04
N ASP A 336 3.22 34.57 8.15
CA ASP A 336 2.04 35.43 8.02
C ASP A 336 1.81 36.27 9.26
N ALA A 337 2.23 35.80 10.44
CA ALA A 337 2.21 36.55 11.69
C ALA A 337 3.37 37.58 11.81
N ALA A 338 4.37 37.49 10.95
CA ALA A 338 5.55 38.36 10.98
C ALA A 338 5.25 39.75 10.36
N ALA A 339 5.42 40.79 11.15
CA ALA A 339 5.41 42.17 10.69
C ALA A 339 6.85 42.64 10.44
N ILE A 340 7.05 43.50 9.45
CA ILE A 340 8.38 44.04 9.11
C ILE A 340 8.51 45.46 9.66
N PRO A 341 9.65 45.77 10.32
CA PRO A 341 10.80 44.92 10.65
C PRO A 341 10.44 43.82 11.66
N LEU A 342 11.06 42.64 11.53
CA LEU A 342 10.90 41.56 12.51
C LEU A 342 11.60 41.96 13.83
N ASP A 343 10.92 41.68 14.93
CA ASP A 343 11.59 41.66 16.24
C ASP A 343 12.40 40.34 16.38
N ALA A 344 13.33 40.32 17.32
CA ALA A 344 14.21 39.19 17.53
C ALA A 344 13.47 37.90 17.92
N GLU A 345 12.32 38.00 18.60
CA GLU A 345 11.48 36.88 19.01
C GLU A 345 10.80 36.25 17.81
N LYS A 346 10.20 37.07 16.94
CA LYS A 346 9.56 36.61 15.69
C LYS A 346 10.56 36.04 14.68
N GLU A 347 11.75 36.65 14.59
CA GLU A 347 12.81 36.09 13.76
C GLU A 347 13.24 34.74 14.27
N ALA A 348 13.39 34.51 15.56
CA ALA A 348 13.72 33.21 16.15
C ALA A 348 12.62 32.17 15.87
N GLU A 349 11.33 32.52 16.01
CA GLU A 349 10.19 31.65 15.73
C GLU A 349 10.19 31.20 14.25
N VAL A 350 10.39 32.11 13.31
CA VAL A 350 10.45 31.82 11.88
C VAL A 350 11.64 30.92 11.56
N ARG A 351 12.81 31.17 12.15
CA ARG A 351 14.01 30.33 11.97
C ARG A 351 13.83 28.93 12.54
N GLU A 352 13.21 28.81 13.71
CA GLU A 352 12.92 27.51 14.32
C GLU A 352 11.99 26.68 13.42
N ALA A 353 10.88 27.26 12.96
CA ALA A 353 9.96 26.61 12.05
C ALA A 353 10.63 26.21 10.70
N ALA A 354 11.51 27.07 10.18
CA ALA A 354 12.30 26.78 8.99
C ALA A 354 13.30 25.63 9.22
N ALA A 355 13.93 25.57 10.39
CA ALA A 355 14.86 24.49 10.74
C ALA A 355 14.15 23.13 10.86
N GLU A 356 12.96 23.11 11.48
CA GLU A 356 12.13 21.89 11.54
C GLU A 356 11.77 21.40 10.14
N LEU A 357 11.32 22.31 9.27
CA LEU A 357 10.98 21.96 7.89
C LEU A 357 12.21 21.44 7.12
N ALA A 358 13.37 22.07 7.30
CA ALA A 358 14.63 21.62 6.69
C ALA A 358 15.02 20.21 7.15
N ALA A 359 14.86 19.87 8.42
CA ALA A 359 15.14 18.55 8.96
C ALA A 359 14.24 17.47 8.34
N VAL A 360 12.94 17.76 8.19
CA VAL A 360 11.99 16.85 7.50
C VAL A 360 12.40 16.66 6.04
N CYS A 361 12.75 17.75 5.32
CA CYS A 361 13.21 17.67 3.93
C CYS A 361 14.49 16.84 3.79
N ALA A 362 15.43 16.94 4.71
CA ALA A 362 16.65 16.15 4.72
C ALA A 362 16.37 14.66 4.93
N THR A 363 15.50 14.32 5.89
CA THR A 363 15.05 12.93 6.14
C THR A 363 14.38 12.34 4.90
N MET A 364 13.48 13.10 4.26
CA MET A 364 12.81 12.68 3.03
C MET A 364 13.81 12.46 1.90
N LYS A 365 14.73 13.38 1.66
CA LYS A 365 15.76 13.27 0.61
C LYS A 365 16.58 12.01 0.77
N ASN A 366 17.00 11.69 2.00
CA ASN A 366 17.82 10.52 2.29
C ASN A 366 17.06 9.20 2.19
N GLY A 367 15.74 9.21 2.46
CA GLY A 367 14.91 8.00 2.46
C GLY A 367 14.30 7.65 1.11
N LEU A 368 13.89 8.63 0.31
CA LEU A 368 13.10 8.41 -0.91
C LEU A 368 13.89 7.76 -2.05
N GLU A 369 15.18 8.04 -2.18
CA GLU A 369 16.01 7.41 -3.22
C GLU A 369 16.19 5.89 -2.98
N PRO A 370 16.55 5.44 -1.76
CA PRO A 370 16.57 4.02 -1.47
C PRO A 370 15.20 3.34 -1.62
N LEU A 371 14.10 4.03 -1.28
CA LEU A 371 12.74 3.49 -1.46
C LEU A 371 12.43 3.27 -2.95
N GLU A 372 12.70 4.26 -3.81
CA GLU A 372 12.50 4.12 -5.26
C GLU A 372 13.31 2.95 -5.84
N ARG A 373 14.57 2.80 -5.40
CA ARG A 373 15.42 1.69 -5.82
C ARG A 373 14.81 0.35 -5.44
N GLN A 374 14.24 0.24 -4.26
CA GLN A 374 13.59 -0.97 -3.79
C GLN A 374 12.28 -1.28 -4.51
N VAL A 375 11.46 -0.27 -4.83
CA VAL A 375 10.26 -0.43 -5.69
C VAL A 375 10.67 -0.93 -7.07
N ARG A 376 11.77 -0.41 -7.63
CA ARG A 376 12.32 -0.88 -8.91
C ARG A 376 12.83 -2.33 -8.82
N GLU A 377 13.45 -2.70 -7.70
CA GLU A 377 13.89 -4.09 -7.48
C GLU A 377 12.69 -5.05 -7.43
N VAL A 378 11.61 -4.69 -6.75
CA VAL A 378 10.36 -5.47 -6.76
C VAL A 378 9.82 -5.63 -8.19
N PHE A 379 9.78 -4.53 -8.96
CA PHE A 379 9.38 -4.56 -10.36
C PHE A 379 10.22 -5.57 -11.18
N HIS A 380 11.54 -5.45 -11.11
CA HIS A 380 12.45 -6.33 -11.85
C HIS A 380 12.36 -7.79 -11.39
N ARG A 381 12.16 -8.03 -10.10
CA ARG A 381 12.01 -9.39 -9.56
C ARG A 381 10.72 -10.05 -10.08
N ILE A 382 9.62 -9.32 -10.13
CA ILE A 382 8.35 -9.81 -10.71
C ILE A 382 8.53 -10.17 -12.18
N VAL A 383 9.17 -9.30 -12.97
CA VAL A 383 9.40 -9.55 -14.40
C VAL A 383 10.29 -10.78 -14.60
N ARG A 384 11.40 -10.87 -13.86
CA ARG A 384 12.34 -12.00 -13.94
C ARG A 384 11.68 -13.32 -13.57
N SER A 385 10.97 -13.37 -12.42
CA SER A 385 10.29 -14.58 -11.96
C SER A 385 9.27 -15.09 -12.98
N ARG A 386 8.59 -14.18 -13.68
CA ARG A 386 7.67 -14.56 -14.77
C ARG A 386 8.41 -15.15 -15.96
N MET A 387 9.54 -14.57 -16.37
CA MET A 387 10.34 -15.09 -17.49
C MET A 387 10.89 -16.48 -17.19
N GLU A 388 11.43 -16.69 -15.99
CA GLU A 388 11.93 -17.99 -15.53
C GLU A 388 10.82 -19.07 -15.52
N CYS A 389 9.58 -18.67 -15.23
CA CYS A 389 8.44 -19.56 -15.32
C CYS A 389 8.16 -19.98 -16.78
N PHE A 390 8.24 -19.06 -17.74
CA PHE A 390 8.03 -19.38 -19.16
C PHE A 390 9.14 -20.28 -19.72
N ASP A 391 10.40 -19.99 -19.39
CA ASP A 391 11.55 -20.79 -19.87
C ASP A 391 11.48 -22.24 -19.36
N SER A 392 10.95 -22.45 -18.15
CA SER A 392 10.77 -23.78 -17.57
C SER A 392 9.57 -24.55 -18.15
N THR A 393 8.67 -23.90 -18.88
CA THR A 393 7.50 -24.54 -19.53
C THR A 393 7.75 -24.89 -20.99
N MET A 394 8.81 -24.35 -21.63
CA MET A 394 9.17 -24.73 -22.99
C MET A 394 9.90 -26.09 -22.98
N PRO A 395 9.38 -27.12 -23.70
CA PRO A 395 10.12 -28.37 -23.86
C PRO A 395 11.46 -28.05 -24.52
N SER A 396 12.55 -28.53 -23.93
CA SER A 396 13.87 -28.49 -24.58
C SER A 396 13.71 -29.12 -25.93
N ALA A 397 13.80 -28.32 -27.01
CA ALA A 397 13.91 -28.82 -28.35
C ALA A 397 15.26 -29.55 -28.45
N VAL A 398 15.23 -30.88 -28.38
CA VAL A 398 16.34 -31.75 -28.69
C VAL A 398 16.28 -32.09 -30.18
#